data_3408a1c32d170807b2c176b9fd97a24a
#
_entry.id   3408a1c32d170807b2c176b9fd97a24a
#
_cell.length_a   1.000
_cell.length_b   1.000
_cell.length_c   1.000
_cell.angle_alpha   90.00
_cell.angle_beta   90.00
_cell.angle_gamma   90.00
#
_symmetry.space_group_name_H-M   'P 1'
#
loop_
_entity.id
_entity.type
_entity.pdbx_description
1 polymer ?
#
loop_
_entity_poly.entity_id
_entity_poly.type
_entity_poly.pdbx_seq_one_letter_code
_entity_poly.pdbx_strand_id
1 'polypeptide(L)'
;KEIAFCATNPKSGKYVMSLPAGKKYTLHTESIEYFKSLEPLDLTDTALVIEQVKDIKLKQYMETGEVIALNSIQFEYKSATISENSYPALKEIVNILKQQSNTKFLITGHTDNVGSQEYNQSLSEERAKSIYQYLVSFGINQLRLSYE
;
A
#
# COMPACT_ATOMS: atom_id res chain seq x y z
N LYS A 1 -11.80 -5.14 -19.95
CA LYS A 1 -11.24 -5.96 -21.04
C LYS A 1 -9.90 -5.36 -21.44
N GLU A 2 -8.84 -6.16 -21.44
CA GLU A 2 -7.53 -5.75 -21.95
C GLU A 2 -7.62 -5.48 -23.45
N ILE A 3 -7.04 -4.37 -23.88
CA ILE A 3 -7.11 -3.91 -25.28
C ILE A 3 -5.72 -3.92 -25.92
N ALA A 4 -4.68 -3.60 -25.16
CA ALA A 4 -3.30 -3.59 -25.62
C ALA A 4 -2.36 -3.90 -24.45
N PHE A 5 -1.24 -4.47 -24.79
CA PHE A 5 -0.15 -4.79 -23.85
C PHE A 5 1.17 -4.34 -24.46
N CYS A 6 2.08 -3.84 -23.65
CA CYS A 6 3.47 -3.58 -24.02
C CYS A 6 4.41 -3.86 -22.85
N ALA A 7 5.64 -4.25 -23.17
CA ALA A 7 6.70 -4.36 -22.18
C ALA A 7 7.54 -3.08 -22.17
N THR A 8 8.02 -2.68 -20.98
CA THR A 8 8.97 -1.60 -20.85
C THR A 8 10.38 -2.05 -21.21
N ASN A 9 11.17 -1.16 -21.78
CA ASN A 9 12.60 -1.41 -21.94
C ASN A 9 13.28 -1.48 -20.55
N PRO A 10 13.95 -2.60 -20.20
CA PRO A 10 14.47 -2.82 -18.86
C PRO A 10 15.59 -1.85 -18.47
N LYS A 11 16.28 -1.23 -19.43
CA LYS A 11 17.37 -0.28 -19.18
C LYS A 11 16.89 1.16 -19.07
N SER A 12 15.90 1.56 -19.85
CA SER A 12 15.45 2.96 -19.95
C SER A 12 14.07 3.20 -19.31
N GLY A 13 13.32 2.16 -18.98
CA GLY A 13 11.94 2.25 -18.50
C GLY A 13 10.94 2.73 -19.56
N LYS A 14 11.39 3.02 -20.78
CA LYS A 14 10.52 3.50 -21.85
C LYS A 14 9.58 2.41 -22.35
N TYR A 15 8.37 2.80 -22.64
CA TYR A 15 7.35 1.96 -23.28
C TYR A 15 6.66 2.72 -24.41
N VAL A 16 6.13 2.00 -25.38
CA VAL A 16 5.32 2.55 -26.48
C VAL A 16 4.09 1.68 -26.62
N MET A 17 2.95 2.31 -26.71
CA MET A 17 1.66 1.64 -26.90
C MET A 17 0.82 2.44 -27.89
N SER A 18 0.21 1.76 -28.85
CA SER A 18 -0.74 2.38 -29.78
C SER A 18 -2.16 2.09 -29.32
N LEU A 19 -2.93 3.14 -29.10
CA LEU A 19 -4.31 3.07 -28.62
C LEU A 19 -5.25 3.84 -29.56
N PRO A 20 -6.45 3.32 -29.83
CA PRO A 20 -7.47 4.06 -30.59
C PRO A 20 -7.85 5.37 -29.89
N ALA A 21 -7.97 6.46 -30.63
CA ALA A 21 -8.48 7.74 -30.13
C ALA A 21 -9.99 7.69 -29.78
N GLY A 22 -10.49 8.73 -29.14
CA GLY A 22 -11.91 8.89 -28.82
C GLY A 22 -12.40 8.06 -27.63
N LYS A 23 -11.50 7.56 -26.77
CA LYS A 23 -11.86 6.69 -25.63
C LYS A 23 -11.07 7.03 -24.37
N LYS A 24 -11.61 6.59 -23.23
CA LYS A 24 -10.91 6.59 -21.94
C LYS A 24 -10.31 5.22 -21.68
N TYR A 25 -9.10 5.20 -21.15
CA TYR A 25 -8.35 3.99 -20.82
C TYR A 25 -7.90 4.03 -19.38
N THR A 26 -7.56 2.89 -18.85
CA THR A 26 -6.80 2.77 -17.60
C THR A 26 -5.53 1.98 -17.90
N LEU A 27 -4.39 2.60 -17.66
CA LEU A 27 -3.09 1.95 -17.77
C LEU A 27 -2.83 1.15 -16.51
N HIS A 28 -2.60 -0.14 -16.66
CA HIS A 28 -2.21 -1.03 -15.59
C HIS A 28 -0.72 -1.30 -15.70
N THR A 29 0.01 -1.17 -14.62
CA THR A 29 1.41 -1.60 -14.56
C THR A 29 1.53 -2.85 -13.71
N GLU A 30 2.34 -3.80 -14.17
CA GLU A 30 2.69 -5.01 -13.42
C GLU A 30 4.20 -5.15 -13.35
N SER A 31 4.72 -5.39 -12.16
CA SER A 31 6.14 -5.65 -11.91
C SER A 31 6.27 -6.56 -10.69
N ILE A 32 7.38 -7.30 -10.63
CA ILE A 32 7.71 -8.14 -9.47
C ILE A 32 8.17 -7.28 -8.28
N GLU A 33 8.77 -6.12 -8.54
CA GLU A 33 9.41 -5.26 -7.54
C GLU A 33 8.61 -4.01 -7.17
N TYR A 34 7.52 -3.72 -7.90
CA TYR A 34 6.76 -2.49 -7.72
C TYR A 34 5.27 -2.77 -7.55
N PHE A 35 4.61 -1.89 -6.78
CA PHE A 35 3.15 -1.93 -6.65
C PHE A 35 2.47 -1.72 -8.00
N LYS A 36 1.37 -2.45 -8.20
CA LYS A 36 0.50 -2.21 -9.35
C LYS A 36 -0.03 -0.78 -9.30
N SER A 37 0.13 -0.06 -10.40
CA SER A 37 -0.46 1.26 -10.57
C SER A 37 -1.61 1.22 -11.56
N LEU A 38 -2.61 2.07 -11.32
CA LEU A 38 -3.78 2.27 -12.17
C LEU A 38 -3.82 3.74 -12.56
N GLU A 39 -3.39 4.05 -13.78
CA GLU A 39 -3.33 5.43 -14.27
C GLU A 39 -4.42 5.69 -15.31
N PRO A 40 -5.31 6.66 -15.09
CA PRO A 40 -6.29 7.02 -16.10
C PRO A 40 -5.60 7.73 -17.28
N LEU A 41 -6.07 7.41 -18.48
CA LEU A 41 -5.66 8.06 -19.73
C LEU A 41 -6.91 8.41 -20.53
N ASP A 42 -7.16 9.68 -20.71
CA ASP A 42 -8.29 10.19 -21.47
C ASP A 42 -7.83 10.60 -22.87
N LEU A 43 -8.32 9.92 -23.90
CA LEU A 43 -8.06 10.20 -25.31
C LEU A 43 -9.36 10.60 -26.04
N THR A 44 -10.39 11.05 -25.33
CA THR A 44 -11.70 11.38 -25.95
C THR A 44 -11.63 12.57 -26.90
N ASP A 45 -10.78 13.56 -26.62
CA ASP A 45 -10.67 14.77 -27.42
C ASP A 45 -9.61 14.68 -28.55
N THR A 46 -9.03 13.50 -28.75
CA THR A 46 -8.03 13.29 -29.79
C THR A 46 -8.66 12.80 -31.07
N ALA A 47 -8.72 13.66 -32.07
CA ALA A 47 -9.25 13.35 -33.42
C ALA A 47 -8.17 12.81 -34.37
N LEU A 48 -6.91 12.94 -34.05
CA LEU A 48 -5.76 12.58 -34.90
C LEU A 48 -4.76 11.70 -34.15
N VAL A 49 -3.86 11.05 -34.90
CA VAL A 49 -2.72 10.34 -34.34
C VAL A 49 -1.80 11.35 -33.67
N ILE A 50 -1.68 11.28 -32.36
CA ILE A 50 -0.78 12.11 -31.57
C ILE A 50 0.19 11.21 -30.82
N GLU A 51 1.40 11.67 -30.63
CA GLU A 51 2.34 11.08 -29.68
C GLU A 51 2.14 11.79 -28.33
N GLN A 52 1.82 11.03 -27.30
CA GLN A 52 1.67 11.54 -25.94
C GLN A 52 2.66 10.84 -25.02
N VAL A 53 3.44 11.62 -24.28
CA VAL A 53 4.33 11.09 -23.24
C VAL A 53 3.57 11.06 -21.93
N LYS A 54 3.52 9.88 -21.31
CA LYS A 54 2.93 9.68 -19.98
C LYS A 54 3.94 8.97 -19.07
N ASP A 55 4.46 9.69 -18.09
CA ASP A 55 5.31 9.10 -17.07
C ASP A 55 4.45 8.43 -15.98
N ILE A 56 4.73 7.18 -15.67
CA ILE A 56 4.09 6.43 -14.60
C ILE A 56 5.11 6.22 -13.50
N LYS A 57 4.87 6.83 -12.34
CA LYS A 57 5.72 6.65 -11.16
C LYS A 57 5.33 5.36 -10.46
N LEU A 58 6.22 4.39 -10.47
CA LEU A 58 6.04 3.14 -9.76
C LEU A 58 6.56 3.28 -8.32
N LYS A 59 5.78 2.79 -7.35
CA LYS A 59 6.21 2.68 -5.97
C LYS A 59 6.81 1.29 -5.77
N GLN A 60 8.09 1.25 -5.38
CA GLN A 60 8.78 -0.01 -5.11
C GLN A 60 8.14 -0.74 -3.91
N TYR A 61 8.17 -2.07 -3.93
CA TYR A 61 7.86 -2.87 -2.76
C TYR A 61 8.86 -2.56 -1.65
N MET A 62 8.41 -2.74 -0.43
CA MET A 62 9.28 -2.58 0.73
C MET A 62 10.37 -3.64 0.73
N GLU A 63 11.59 -3.22 0.99
CA GLU A 63 12.72 -4.13 1.21
C GLU A 63 12.62 -4.79 2.59
N THR A 64 13.28 -5.94 2.75
CA THR A 64 13.37 -6.60 4.06
C THR A 64 14.12 -5.72 5.04
N GLY A 65 13.50 -5.45 6.19
CA GLY A 65 14.06 -4.56 7.23
C GLY A 65 13.64 -3.09 7.10
N GLU A 66 12.86 -2.73 6.08
CA GLU A 66 12.28 -1.38 5.99
C GLU A 66 11.22 -1.17 7.07
N VAL A 67 11.26 -0.02 7.74
CA VAL A 67 10.32 0.38 8.79
C VAL A 67 9.34 1.39 8.24
N ILE A 68 8.05 1.10 8.36
CA ILE A 68 6.98 2.08 8.09
C ILE A 68 6.48 2.65 9.40
N ALA A 69 6.69 3.94 9.61
CA ALA A 69 6.06 4.64 10.73
C ALA A 69 4.58 4.89 10.43
N LEU A 70 3.69 4.35 11.27
CA LEU A 70 2.24 4.48 11.14
C LEU A 70 1.72 5.66 11.99
N ASN A 71 2.23 6.87 11.73
CA ASN A 71 1.91 8.08 12.50
C ASN A 71 0.43 8.49 12.43
N SER A 72 -0.31 7.98 11.46
CA SER A 72 -1.76 8.24 11.29
C SER A 72 -2.65 7.27 12.08
N ILE A 73 -2.08 6.26 12.74
CA ILE A 73 -2.84 5.33 13.57
C ILE A 73 -2.89 5.88 14.99
N GLN A 74 -4.10 6.17 15.43
CA GLN A 74 -4.38 6.69 16.76
C GLN A 74 -5.26 5.71 17.54
N PHE A 75 -5.13 5.74 18.86
CA PHE A 75 -5.91 4.95 19.78
C PHE A 75 -6.68 5.86 20.72
N GLU A 76 -7.75 5.34 21.30
CA GLU A 76 -8.46 6.03 22.35
C GLU A 76 -7.57 6.24 23.58
N TYR A 77 -7.88 7.27 24.36
CA TYR A 77 -7.05 7.65 25.53
C TYR A 77 -6.88 6.49 26.50
N LYS A 78 -5.64 6.17 26.84
CA LYS A 78 -5.26 5.03 27.74
C LYS A 78 -5.87 3.69 27.34
N SER A 79 -6.05 3.46 26.03
CA SER A 79 -6.70 2.27 25.50
C SER A 79 -5.93 1.70 24.30
N ALA A 80 -6.19 0.44 23.99
CA ALA A 80 -5.79 -0.22 22.77
C ALA A 80 -6.91 -0.22 21.71
N THR A 81 -8.03 0.47 21.96
CA THR A 81 -9.11 0.65 21.00
C THR A 81 -8.66 1.60 19.89
N ILE A 82 -8.71 1.14 18.65
CA ILE A 82 -8.34 1.94 17.47
C ILE A 82 -9.36 3.05 17.29
N SER A 83 -8.90 4.30 17.17
CA SER A 83 -9.76 5.46 16.90
C SER A 83 -10.35 5.37 15.49
N GLU A 84 -11.60 5.81 15.32
CA GLU A 84 -12.32 5.77 14.04
C GLU A 84 -11.56 6.47 12.90
N ASN A 85 -10.87 7.54 13.21
CA ASN A 85 -10.08 8.30 12.25
C ASN A 85 -8.89 7.52 11.66
N SER A 86 -8.51 6.40 12.27
CA SER A 86 -7.39 5.54 11.84
C SER A 86 -7.79 4.51 10.78
N TYR A 87 -9.07 4.20 10.62
CA TYR A 87 -9.51 3.15 9.69
C TYR A 87 -9.17 3.39 8.21
N PRO A 88 -9.22 4.63 7.69
CA PRO A 88 -8.77 4.86 6.31
C PRO A 88 -7.31 4.47 6.10
N ALA A 89 -6.41 4.85 7.01
CA ALA A 89 -5.00 4.50 6.94
C ALA A 89 -4.77 2.98 7.09
N LEU A 90 -5.50 2.32 7.99
CA LEU A 90 -5.44 0.86 8.14
C LEU A 90 -5.91 0.12 6.90
N LYS A 91 -6.91 0.62 6.18
CA LYS A 91 -7.33 0.06 4.89
C LYS A 91 -6.26 0.15 3.82
N GLU A 92 -5.50 1.26 3.78
CA GLU A 92 -4.36 1.39 2.87
C GLU A 92 -3.28 0.36 3.21
N ILE A 93 -2.98 0.16 4.49
CA ILE A 93 -2.04 -0.86 4.95
C ILE A 93 -2.50 -2.26 4.51
N VAL A 94 -3.77 -2.59 4.71
CA VAL A 94 -4.34 -3.87 4.22
C VAL A 94 -4.09 -4.06 2.73
N ASN A 95 -4.30 -3.02 1.92
CA ASN A 95 -4.07 -3.09 0.48
C ASN A 95 -2.59 -3.31 0.14
N ILE A 96 -1.68 -2.63 0.84
CA ILE A 96 -0.23 -2.82 0.71
C ILE A 96 0.15 -4.28 1.04
N LEU A 97 -0.30 -4.78 2.19
CA LEU A 97 0.03 -6.14 2.65
C LEU A 97 -0.55 -7.23 1.73
N LYS A 98 -1.71 -7.00 1.13
CA LYS A 98 -2.30 -7.91 0.13
C LYS A 98 -1.47 -7.97 -1.16
N GLN A 99 -0.88 -6.86 -1.57
CA GLN A 99 -0.03 -6.82 -2.76
C GLN A 99 1.34 -7.49 -2.52
N GLN A 100 1.81 -7.50 -1.28
CA GLN A 100 3.09 -8.12 -0.88
C GLN A 100 2.87 -9.51 -0.26
N SER A 101 2.27 -10.44 -0.98
CA SER A 101 1.80 -11.74 -0.46
C SER A 101 2.87 -12.61 0.21
N ASN A 102 4.14 -12.47 -0.15
CA ASN A 102 5.26 -13.30 0.34
C ASN A 102 6.06 -12.65 1.47
N THR A 103 5.76 -11.41 1.86
CA THR A 103 6.51 -10.68 2.89
C THR A 103 5.89 -10.91 4.26
N LYS A 104 6.74 -11.11 5.28
CA LYS A 104 6.36 -11.14 6.69
C LYS A 104 6.52 -9.75 7.31
N PHE A 105 5.66 -9.42 8.25
CA PHE A 105 5.62 -8.12 8.91
C PHE A 105 5.62 -8.27 10.42
N LEU A 106 6.41 -7.45 11.07
CA LEU A 106 6.38 -7.24 12.51
C LEU A 106 5.67 -5.92 12.80
N ILE A 107 4.71 -5.94 13.69
CA ILE A 107 3.97 -4.78 14.17
C ILE A 107 4.51 -4.43 15.55
N THR A 108 5.17 -3.29 15.67
CA THR A 108 5.73 -2.83 16.94
C THR A 108 4.88 -1.67 17.49
N GLY A 109 4.40 -1.81 18.71
CA GLY A 109 3.68 -0.75 19.41
C GLY A 109 4.64 0.16 20.17
N HIS A 110 4.35 1.46 20.16
CA HIS A 110 5.08 2.43 20.97
C HIS A 110 4.11 3.26 21.80
N THR A 111 4.56 3.68 22.99
CA THR A 111 3.87 4.65 23.84
C THR A 111 4.81 5.83 24.13
N ASP A 112 4.27 6.92 24.65
CA ASP A 112 5.06 7.97 25.27
C ASP A 112 5.70 7.48 26.57
N ASN A 113 6.50 8.32 27.22
CA ASN A 113 7.18 8.01 28.45
C ASN A 113 6.36 8.39 29.71
N VAL A 114 5.06 8.63 29.57
CA VAL A 114 4.18 9.02 30.68
C VAL A 114 3.59 7.76 31.33
N GLY A 115 3.90 7.50 32.60
CA GLY A 115 3.42 6.34 33.35
C GLY A 115 4.54 5.38 33.76
N SER A 116 4.17 4.21 34.31
CA SER A 116 5.18 3.19 34.63
C SER A 116 5.62 2.43 33.36
N GLN A 117 6.84 1.94 33.40
CA GLN A 117 7.39 1.16 32.28
C GLN A 117 6.56 -0.09 32.00
N GLU A 118 6.13 -0.80 33.04
CA GLU A 118 5.31 -2.01 32.92
C GLU A 118 3.95 -1.72 32.27
N TYR A 119 3.31 -0.62 32.69
CA TYR A 119 2.05 -0.18 32.09
C TYR A 119 2.21 0.17 30.61
N ASN A 120 3.25 0.94 30.28
CA ASN A 120 3.52 1.36 28.91
C ASN A 120 3.88 0.18 28.02
N GLN A 121 4.64 -0.79 28.52
CA GLN A 121 4.94 -2.03 27.79
C GLN A 121 3.66 -2.81 27.48
N SER A 122 2.82 -3.04 28.49
CA SER A 122 1.54 -3.76 28.29
C SER A 122 0.63 -3.03 27.30
N LEU A 123 0.52 -1.70 27.39
CA LEU A 123 -0.31 -0.89 26.50
C LEU A 123 0.21 -0.91 25.05
N SER A 124 1.54 -0.87 24.84
CA SER A 124 2.12 -0.94 23.51
C SER A 124 1.85 -2.29 22.83
N GLU A 125 2.02 -3.38 23.56
CA GLU A 125 1.71 -4.73 23.06
C GLU A 125 0.22 -4.90 22.75
N GLU A 126 -0.67 -4.41 23.62
CA GLU A 126 -2.11 -4.45 23.37
C GLU A 126 -2.51 -3.64 22.12
N ARG A 127 -1.87 -2.50 21.89
CA ARG A 127 -2.07 -1.68 20.70
C ARG A 127 -1.59 -2.39 19.41
N ALA A 128 -0.38 -2.96 19.45
CA ALA A 128 0.14 -3.75 18.35
C ALA A 128 -0.76 -4.96 18.05
N LYS A 129 -1.27 -5.63 19.10
CA LYS A 129 -2.22 -6.73 18.99
C LYS A 129 -3.56 -6.30 18.35
N SER A 130 -4.07 -5.12 18.67
CA SER A 130 -5.30 -4.60 18.06
C SER A 130 -5.15 -4.37 16.56
N ILE A 131 -4.00 -3.82 16.13
CA ILE A 131 -3.67 -3.68 14.70
C ILE A 131 -3.55 -5.07 14.04
N TYR A 132 -2.83 -6.00 14.66
CA TYR A 132 -2.71 -7.37 14.18
C TYR A 132 -4.09 -8.01 13.95
N GLN A 133 -4.99 -7.94 14.93
CA GLN A 133 -6.34 -8.48 14.84
C GLN A 133 -7.15 -7.83 13.71
N TYR A 134 -7.03 -6.52 13.55
CA TYR A 134 -7.66 -5.81 12.44
C TYR A 134 -7.16 -6.34 11.09
N LEU A 135 -5.86 -6.45 10.89
CA LEU A 135 -5.28 -6.94 9.63
C LEU A 135 -5.72 -8.38 9.31
N VAL A 136 -5.75 -9.26 10.32
CA VAL A 136 -6.25 -10.64 10.17
C VAL A 136 -7.72 -10.65 9.78
N SER A 137 -8.56 -9.81 10.40
CA SER A 137 -9.99 -9.72 10.08
C SER A 137 -10.27 -9.27 8.64
N PHE A 138 -9.32 -8.54 8.02
CA PHE A 138 -9.35 -8.14 6.61
C PHE A 138 -8.67 -9.14 5.66
N GLY A 139 -8.35 -10.35 6.15
CA GLY A 139 -7.87 -11.47 5.34
C GLY A 139 -6.37 -11.52 5.12
N ILE A 140 -5.57 -10.79 5.92
CA ILE A 140 -4.12 -11.00 5.92
C ILE A 140 -3.81 -12.29 6.68
N ASN A 141 -3.00 -13.17 6.07
CA ASN A 141 -2.63 -14.44 6.68
C ASN A 141 -1.83 -14.20 7.97
N GLN A 142 -2.33 -14.74 9.08
CA GLN A 142 -1.72 -14.62 10.41
C GLN A 142 -0.27 -15.13 10.49
N LEU A 143 0.12 -16.11 9.64
CA LEU A 143 1.49 -16.63 9.59
C LEU A 143 2.51 -15.62 9.01
N ARG A 144 2.02 -14.53 8.45
CA ARG A 144 2.82 -13.42 7.92
C ARG A 144 2.95 -12.25 8.88
N LEU A 145 2.23 -12.29 9.98
CA LEU A 145 2.15 -11.20 10.95
C LEU A 145 2.69 -11.65 12.31
N SER A 146 3.46 -10.80 12.93
CA SER A 146 3.83 -10.87 14.35
C SER A 146 3.66 -9.50 14.98
N TYR A 147 3.58 -9.43 16.30
CA TYR A 147 3.47 -8.15 17.03
C TYR A 147 4.27 -8.20 18.33
N GLU A 148 4.73 -7.05 18.79
CA GLU A 148 5.44 -6.82 20.07
C GLU A 148 5.14 -5.42 20.60
#